data_5ed536c78fdf076073802e128b03975b
#
_entry.id   5ed536c78fdf076073802e128b03975b
#
_cell.length_a   1.000
_cell.length_b   1.000
_cell.length_c   1.000
_cell.angle_alpha   90.00
_cell.angle_beta   90.00
_cell.angle_gamma   90.00
#
_symmetry.space_group_name_H-M   'P 1'
#
loop_
_entity.id
_entity.type
_entity.pdbx_description
1 polymer ?
#
loop_
_entity_poly.entity_id
_entity_poly.type
_entity_poly.pdbx_seq_one_letter_code
_entity_poly.pdbx_strand_id
1 'polypeptide(L)'
;MSKDWTGNNRSVYGTIGASNHTDKEREENDYYATSPKAVELLLEKETFSEKIWECASGEDHIAKVLRKHGHAVRCTDIIDRTGHTIVEDFLTSPVEWFGDIITNPPYKYAQEFVERALDKVQYGKKVAMYLKLTKAGRKYFFMACSKE
;
A
#
# COMPACT_ATOMS: atom_id res chain seq x y z
N MET A 1 9.70 13.42 2.41
CA MET A 1 9.88 14.46 1.45
C MET A 1 9.71 14.00 0.05
N SER A 2 8.76 14.57 -0.59
CA SER A 2 8.44 14.17 -1.95
C SER A 2 9.58 14.38 -2.92
N LYS A 3 10.38 15.36 -2.64
CA LYS A 3 11.55 15.62 -3.44
C LYS A 3 12.52 14.44 -3.45
N ASP A 4 12.68 13.80 -2.30
CA ASP A 4 13.49 12.61 -2.24
C ASP A 4 12.83 11.45 -2.97
N TRP A 5 11.54 11.42 -2.94
CA TRP A 5 10.80 10.45 -3.71
C TRP A 5 11.13 10.59 -5.19
N THR A 6 11.02 11.80 -5.73
CA THR A 6 11.23 12.00 -7.14
C THR A 6 12.70 11.87 -7.55
N GLY A 7 13.61 12.36 -6.72
CA GLY A 7 15.01 12.31 -7.02
C GLY A 7 15.71 11.04 -6.61
N ASN A 8 15.22 10.41 -5.59
CA ASN A 8 15.89 9.30 -4.95
C ASN A 8 15.10 8.03 -4.87
N ASN A 9 13.96 7.98 -5.50
CA ASN A 9 13.22 6.74 -5.49
C ASN A 9 14.06 5.58 -6.00
N ARG A 10 14.94 5.86 -6.93
CA ARG A 10 15.86 4.84 -7.40
C ARG A 10 16.85 4.43 -6.34
N SER A 11 17.32 5.37 -5.53
CA SER A 11 18.25 5.01 -4.48
C SER A 11 17.56 4.20 -3.39
N VAL A 12 16.31 4.53 -3.08
CA VAL A 12 15.53 3.75 -2.14
C VAL A 12 15.30 2.34 -2.67
N TYR A 13 14.94 2.25 -3.92
CA TYR A 13 14.59 0.96 -4.51
C TYR A 13 15.77 0.25 -5.14
N GLY A 14 16.77 0.98 -5.53
CA GLY A 14 17.94 0.40 -6.16
C GLY A 14 18.81 -0.40 -5.23
N THR A 15 18.70 -0.19 -3.93
CA THR A 15 19.45 -0.97 -2.97
C THR A 15 18.89 -2.37 -2.77
N ILE A 16 17.77 -2.60 -3.33
CA ILE A 16 17.01 -3.81 -3.11
C ILE A 16 17.69 -5.06 -3.57
N GLY A 17 18.35 -5.03 -4.65
CA GLY A 17 18.97 -6.24 -5.15
C GLY A 17 20.24 -6.58 -4.40
N ALA A 18 20.62 -5.77 -3.48
CA ALA A 18 21.96 -5.82 -3.01
C ALA A 18 22.25 -6.91 -2.03
N SER A 19 21.30 -7.52 -1.44
CA SER A 19 21.65 -8.50 -0.42
C SER A 19 20.52 -9.35 0.05
N ASN A 20 20.80 -10.13 1.03
CA ASN A 20 19.87 -10.96 1.72
C ASN A 20 18.71 -10.16 2.26
N HIS A 21 17.59 -10.78 2.35
CA HIS A 21 16.37 -10.19 2.86
C HIS A 21 16.39 -10.23 4.38
N THR A 22 17.16 -9.33 4.97
CA THR A 22 17.23 -9.16 6.41
C THR A 22 16.19 -8.14 6.85
N ASP A 23 15.93 -8.09 8.13
CA ASP A 23 15.03 -7.08 8.68
C ASP A 23 15.54 -5.68 8.40
N LYS A 24 16.85 -5.49 8.43
CA LYS A 24 17.46 -4.22 8.11
C LYS A 24 17.17 -3.80 6.67
N GLU A 25 17.30 -4.73 5.73
CA GLU A 25 17.02 -4.48 4.34
C GLU A 25 15.54 -4.11 4.15
N ARG A 26 14.66 -4.78 4.86
CA ARG A 26 13.23 -4.46 4.82
C ARG A 26 12.96 -3.07 5.35
N GLU A 27 13.64 -2.68 6.41
CA GLU A 27 13.51 -1.34 6.96
C GLU A 27 14.00 -0.30 5.97
N GLU A 28 15.10 -0.55 5.28
CA GLU A 28 15.63 0.36 4.29
C GLU A 28 14.65 0.57 3.14
N ASN A 29 13.93 -0.46 2.77
CA ASN A 29 12.91 -0.38 1.73
C ASN A 29 11.53 -0.05 2.29
N ASP A 30 11.46 0.18 3.58
CA ASP A 30 10.24 0.59 4.26
C ASP A 30 9.10 -0.41 4.04
N TYR A 31 9.45 -1.70 4.04
CA TYR A 31 8.49 -2.76 3.86
C TYR A 31 8.13 -3.40 5.19
N TYR A 32 6.85 -3.36 5.53
CA TYR A 32 6.32 -3.96 6.74
C TYR A 32 5.06 -4.75 6.41
N ALA A 33 5.07 -6.02 6.79
CA ALA A 33 3.94 -6.88 6.51
C ALA A 33 2.74 -6.51 7.37
N THR A 34 1.57 -6.58 6.78
CA THR A 34 0.32 -6.31 7.49
C THR A 34 -0.24 -7.60 8.06
N SER A 35 -0.62 -7.58 9.33
CA SER A 35 -1.25 -8.73 9.97
C SER A 35 -2.59 -9.04 9.29
N PRO A 36 -2.87 -10.30 8.97
CA PRO A 36 -4.18 -10.68 8.45
C PRO A 36 -5.34 -10.26 9.35
N LYS A 37 -5.13 -10.32 10.66
CA LYS A 37 -6.17 -9.92 11.60
C LYS A 37 -6.50 -8.43 11.49
N ALA A 38 -5.51 -7.60 11.21
CA ALA A 38 -5.75 -6.17 11.01
C ALA A 38 -6.65 -5.92 9.81
N VAL A 39 -6.49 -6.71 8.76
CA VAL A 39 -7.33 -6.59 7.57
C VAL A 39 -8.75 -7.10 7.86
N GLU A 40 -8.87 -8.19 8.61
CA GLU A 40 -10.19 -8.69 9.01
C GLU A 40 -10.95 -7.64 9.82
N LEU A 41 -10.26 -6.98 10.75
CA LEU A 41 -10.87 -5.93 11.55
C LEU A 41 -11.33 -4.74 10.70
N LEU A 42 -10.55 -4.37 9.71
CA LEU A 42 -10.96 -3.31 8.78
C LEU A 42 -12.25 -3.70 8.06
N LEU A 43 -12.35 -4.93 7.60
CA LEU A 43 -13.52 -5.40 6.88
C LEU A 43 -14.75 -5.54 7.78
N GLU A 44 -14.56 -5.66 9.10
CA GLU A 44 -15.68 -5.61 10.04
C GLU A 44 -16.21 -4.19 10.23
N LYS A 45 -15.35 -3.19 10.05
CA LYS A 45 -15.71 -1.80 10.32
C LYS A 45 -16.17 -1.03 9.09
N GLU A 46 -15.69 -1.43 7.92
CA GLU A 46 -15.93 -0.71 6.67
C GLU A 46 -16.34 -1.66 5.56
N THR A 47 -17.18 -1.17 4.68
CA THR A 47 -17.60 -1.91 3.49
C THR A 47 -16.89 -1.34 2.28
N PHE A 48 -16.35 -2.20 1.45
CA PHE A 48 -15.59 -1.81 0.26
C PHE A 48 -16.23 -2.34 -1.00
N SER A 49 -15.91 -1.71 -2.11
CA SER A 49 -16.41 -2.15 -3.42
C SER A 49 -15.77 -3.49 -3.81
N GLU A 50 -16.30 -4.10 -4.85
CA GLU A 50 -15.81 -5.39 -5.31
C GLU A 50 -14.34 -5.32 -5.74
N LYS A 51 -13.96 -4.24 -6.41
CA LYS A 51 -12.60 -4.07 -6.92
C LYS A 51 -11.79 -3.22 -5.97
N ILE A 52 -10.62 -3.73 -5.58
CA ILE A 52 -9.72 -3.05 -4.67
C ILE A 52 -8.32 -3.05 -5.26
N TRP A 53 -7.64 -1.92 -5.20
CA TRP A 53 -6.25 -1.81 -5.58
C TRP A 53 -5.38 -1.78 -4.34
N GLU A 54 -4.52 -2.77 -4.23
CA GLU A 54 -3.46 -2.79 -3.23
C GLU A 54 -2.19 -2.34 -3.95
N CYS A 55 -1.82 -1.09 -3.75
CA CYS A 55 -0.80 -0.42 -4.54
C CYS A 55 0.60 -0.43 -3.91
N ALA A 56 0.76 -1.12 -2.83
CA ALA A 56 2.05 -1.43 -2.21
C ALA A 56 1.94 -2.85 -1.64
N SER A 57 1.74 -3.80 -2.53
CA SER A 57 1.21 -5.12 -2.16
C SER A 57 2.20 -6.03 -1.44
N GLY A 58 3.48 -5.78 -1.54
CA GLY A 58 4.48 -6.59 -0.86
C GLY A 58 4.33 -8.08 -1.16
N GLU A 59 4.12 -8.85 -0.12
CA GLU A 59 3.92 -10.29 -0.22
C GLU A 59 2.44 -10.68 -0.23
N ASP A 60 1.57 -9.75 -0.57
CA ASP A 60 0.13 -9.97 -0.73
C ASP A 60 -0.63 -10.29 0.57
N HIS A 61 -0.12 -9.88 1.71
CA HIS A 61 -0.80 -10.15 2.99
C HIS A 61 -2.20 -9.55 3.03
N ILE A 62 -2.35 -8.31 2.59
CA ILE A 62 -3.66 -7.65 2.53
C ILE A 62 -4.50 -8.30 1.44
N ALA A 63 -3.93 -8.47 0.26
CA ALA A 63 -4.64 -9.01 -0.90
C ALA A 63 -5.22 -10.39 -0.64
N LYS A 64 -4.49 -11.24 0.07
CA LYS A 64 -4.96 -12.59 0.40
C LYS A 64 -6.24 -12.56 1.21
N VAL A 65 -6.30 -11.69 2.21
CA VAL A 65 -7.49 -11.55 3.04
C VAL A 65 -8.65 -10.98 2.24
N LEU A 66 -8.39 -9.95 1.44
CA LEU A 66 -9.41 -9.34 0.61
C LEU A 66 -10.01 -10.33 -0.38
N ARG A 67 -9.17 -11.13 -1.02
CA ARG A 67 -9.64 -12.16 -1.95
C ARG A 67 -10.46 -13.23 -1.26
N LYS A 68 -10.08 -13.59 -0.05
CA LYS A 68 -10.84 -14.53 0.78
C LYS A 68 -12.24 -14.01 1.05
N HIS A 69 -12.41 -12.72 1.14
CA HIS A 69 -13.71 -12.07 1.35
C HIS A 69 -14.44 -11.73 0.05
N GLY A 70 -13.94 -12.20 -1.08
CA GLY A 70 -14.67 -12.07 -2.34
C GLY A 70 -14.28 -10.87 -3.20
N HIS A 71 -13.27 -10.11 -2.80
CA HIS A 71 -12.85 -8.95 -3.58
C HIS A 71 -11.90 -9.35 -4.71
N ALA A 72 -12.01 -8.64 -5.81
CA ALA A 72 -11.03 -8.71 -6.90
C ALA A 72 -9.94 -7.67 -6.60
N VAL A 73 -8.70 -8.11 -6.48
CA VAL A 73 -7.62 -7.24 -6.03
C VAL A 73 -6.56 -7.08 -7.12
N ARG A 74 -6.28 -5.82 -7.46
CA ARG A 74 -5.15 -5.48 -8.31
C ARG A 74 -3.96 -5.22 -7.41
N CYS A 75 -2.91 -6.03 -7.56
CA CYS A 75 -1.71 -5.93 -6.74
C CYS A 75 -0.58 -5.31 -7.52
N THR A 76 -0.10 -4.16 -7.07
CA THR A 76 1.08 -3.53 -7.65
C THR A 76 2.08 -3.16 -6.57
N ASP A 77 3.33 -3.17 -6.94
CA ASP A 77 4.42 -2.73 -6.08
C ASP A 77 5.59 -2.36 -6.98
N ILE A 78 6.54 -1.66 -6.44
CA ILE A 78 7.77 -1.37 -7.18
C ILE A 78 8.69 -2.59 -7.24
N ILE A 79 8.45 -3.57 -6.38
CA ILE A 79 9.22 -4.81 -6.33
C ILE A 79 8.25 -5.98 -6.41
N ASP A 80 8.57 -6.94 -7.23
CA ASP A 80 7.80 -8.17 -7.27
C ASP A 80 8.36 -9.17 -6.26
N ARG A 81 7.70 -9.27 -5.11
CA ARG A 81 8.09 -10.23 -4.06
C ARG A 81 7.34 -11.55 -4.15
N THR A 82 6.37 -11.66 -5.04
CA THR A 82 5.50 -12.84 -5.11
C THR A 82 5.72 -13.68 -6.37
N GLY A 83 6.35 -13.10 -7.38
CA GLY A 83 6.48 -13.73 -8.69
C GLY A 83 5.32 -13.42 -9.62
N HIS A 84 4.32 -12.69 -9.15
CA HIS A 84 3.16 -12.35 -9.98
C HIS A 84 2.61 -10.94 -9.69
N THR A 85 3.35 -10.14 -8.94
CA THR A 85 2.98 -8.74 -8.69
C THR A 85 3.22 -7.91 -9.94
N ILE A 86 2.30 -7.02 -10.25
CA ILE A 86 2.51 -6.05 -11.33
C ILE A 86 3.50 -5.01 -10.82
N VAL A 87 4.64 -4.88 -11.48
CA VAL A 87 5.66 -3.91 -11.09
C VAL A 87 5.26 -2.55 -11.61
N GLU A 88 4.94 -1.67 -10.69
CA GLU A 88 4.43 -0.35 -11.03
C GLU A 88 4.65 0.61 -9.87
N ASP A 89 5.00 1.84 -10.19
CA ASP A 89 5.12 2.89 -9.20
C ASP A 89 3.78 3.61 -9.05
N PHE A 90 3.13 3.42 -7.93
CA PHE A 90 1.81 4.01 -7.68
C PHE A 90 1.81 5.53 -7.82
N LEU A 91 2.88 6.18 -7.39
CA LEU A 91 2.93 7.64 -7.38
C LEU A 91 3.02 8.26 -8.78
N THR A 92 3.40 7.47 -9.76
CA THR A 92 3.50 7.95 -11.14
C THR A 92 2.59 7.19 -12.10
N SER A 93 1.87 6.20 -11.61
CA SER A 93 1.01 5.37 -12.45
C SER A 93 -0.09 6.20 -13.14
N PRO A 94 -0.26 6.07 -14.46
CA PRO A 94 -1.34 6.75 -15.18
C PRO A 94 -2.65 5.97 -15.16
N VAL A 95 -2.68 4.82 -14.49
CA VAL A 95 -3.86 3.97 -14.49
C VAL A 95 -5.04 4.68 -13.87
N GLU A 96 -6.17 4.68 -14.55
CA GLU A 96 -7.44 5.12 -13.98
C GLU A 96 -8.00 4.00 -13.13
N TRP A 97 -8.61 4.36 -12.01
CA TRP A 97 -9.12 3.35 -11.10
C TRP A 97 -10.58 3.61 -10.73
N PHE A 98 -11.38 2.56 -10.75
CA PHE A 98 -12.81 2.65 -10.53
C PHE A 98 -13.28 1.85 -9.31
N GLY A 99 -12.40 1.48 -8.44
CA GLY A 99 -12.69 0.78 -7.20
C GLY A 99 -12.16 1.52 -5.99
N ASP A 100 -12.05 0.79 -4.89
CA ASP A 100 -11.45 1.32 -3.67
C ASP A 100 -9.95 1.05 -3.66
N ILE A 101 -9.25 1.68 -2.74
CA ILE A 101 -7.82 1.46 -2.53
C ILE A 101 -7.61 1.07 -1.07
N ILE A 102 -6.93 -0.05 -0.83
CA ILE A 102 -6.53 -0.47 0.51
C ILE A 102 -5.07 -0.85 0.45
N THR A 103 -4.23 -0.22 1.26
CA THR A 103 -2.81 -0.50 1.25
C THR A 103 -2.13 -0.15 2.57
N ASN A 104 -0.94 -0.70 2.75
CA ASN A 104 -0.02 -0.32 3.81
C ASN A 104 1.17 0.35 3.11
N PRO A 105 1.14 1.69 2.96
CA PRO A 105 2.15 2.37 2.15
C PRO A 105 3.50 2.42 2.84
N PRO A 106 4.57 2.63 2.08
CA PRO A 106 5.87 2.92 2.68
C PRO A 106 5.73 4.15 3.59
N TYR A 107 6.15 4.04 4.83
CA TYR A 107 5.92 5.11 5.79
C TYR A 107 6.58 6.42 5.39
N LYS A 108 7.72 6.32 4.77
CA LYS A 108 8.47 7.47 4.29
C LYS A 108 7.68 8.29 3.27
N TYR A 109 6.81 7.64 2.52
CA TYR A 109 6.03 8.25 1.46
C TYR A 109 4.52 8.18 1.73
N ALA A 110 4.15 7.96 2.98
CA ALA A 110 2.75 7.75 3.34
C ALA A 110 1.86 8.92 2.93
N GLN A 111 2.32 10.14 3.13
CA GLN A 111 1.54 11.32 2.75
C GLN A 111 1.29 11.36 1.25
N GLU A 112 2.34 11.13 0.47
CA GLU A 112 2.22 11.13 -0.99
C GLU A 112 1.28 10.04 -1.48
N PHE A 113 1.31 8.87 -0.83
CA PHE A 113 0.39 7.79 -1.15
C PHE A 113 -1.06 8.16 -0.83
N VAL A 114 -1.31 8.79 0.30
CA VAL A 114 -2.66 9.24 0.67
C VAL A 114 -3.18 10.25 -0.37
N GLU A 115 -2.38 11.25 -0.68
CA GLU A 115 -2.76 12.29 -1.64
C GLU A 115 -3.03 11.69 -3.02
N ARG A 116 -2.15 10.79 -3.46
CA ARG A 116 -2.31 10.15 -4.76
C ARG A 116 -3.56 9.27 -4.81
N ALA A 117 -3.79 8.51 -3.75
CA ALA A 117 -4.94 7.63 -3.70
C ALA A 117 -6.25 8.41 -3.74
N LEU A 118 -6.33 9.49 -2.97
CA LEU A 118 -7.51 10.34 -2.98
C LEU A 118 -7.75 10.99 -4.34
N ASP A 119 -6.68 11.32 -5.04
CA ASP A 119 -6.78 11.86 -6.39
C ASP A 119 -7.27 10.80 -7.38
N LYS A 120 -6.86 9.55 -7.21
CA LYS A 120 -7.20 8.49 -8.14
C LYS A 120 -8.60 7.93 -7.99
N VAL A 121 -9.12 7.84 -6.78
CA VAL A 121 -10.44 7.22 -6.60
C VAL A 121 -11.54 8.12 -7.11
N GLN A 122 -12.61 7.50 -7.58
CA GLN A 122 -13.80 8.23 -8.02
C GLN A 122 -14.64 8.65 -6.82
N TYR A 123 -15.54 9.60 -7.04
CA TYR A 123 -16.45 10.02 -5.99
C TYR A 123 -17.24 8.82 -5.46
N GLY A 124 -17.39 8.76 -4.16
CA GLY A 124 -18.09 7.66 -3.48
C GLY A 124 -17.23 6.45 -3.21
N LYS A 125 -16.00 6.43 -3.69
CA LYS A 125 -15.06 5.34 -3.41
C LYS A 125 -14.18 5.67 -2.22
N LYS A 126 -13.58 4.65 -1.63
CA LYS A 126 -12.87 4.76 -0.36
C LYS A 126 -11.38 4.48 -0.51
N VAL A 127 -10.62 5.14 0.34
CA VAL A 127 -9.21 4.85 0.54
C VAL A 127 -9.01 4.43 1.98
N ALA A 128 -8.41 3.30 2.21
CA ALA A 128 -8.03 2.86 3.55
C ALA A 128 -6.54 2.55 3.57
N MET A 129 -5.85 3.12 4.54
CA MET A 129 -4.40 2.91 4.66
C MET A 129 -4.00 2.59 6.08
N TYR A 130 -3.05 1.68 6.21
CA TYR A 130 -2.41 1.39 7.48
C TYR A 130 -1.23 2.33 7.65
N LEU A 131 -1.35 3.24 8.60
CA LEU A 131 -0.35 4.28 8.81
C LEU A 131 0.30 4.10 10.16
N LYS A 132 1.57 4.49 10.25
CA LYS A 132 2.28 4.49 11.51
C LYS A 132 1.85 5.70 12.33
N LEU A 133 1.37 5.44 13.53
CA LEU A 133 0.77 6.48 14.35
C LEU A 133 1.77 7.48 14.91
N THR A 134 2.90 6.99 15.41
CA THR A 134 3.93 7.85 16.00
C THR A 134 5.31 7.28 15.74
N LYS A 135 6.34 8.12 15.90
CA LYS A 135 7.73 7.68 15.79
C LYS A 135 8.09 6.57 16.78
N ALA A 136 7.60 6.67 17.99
CA ALA A 136 7.84 5.68 19.02
C ALA A 136 6.83 4.56 18.97
N GLY A 137 5.76 4.75 18.24
CA GLY A 137 4.66 3.82 18.20
C GLY A 137 4.95 2.60 17.38
N ARG A 138 4.64 1.47 17.96
CA ARG A 138 4.60 0.21 17.25
C ARG A 138 3.19 -0.10 16.81
N LYS A 139 2.28 0.80 17.09
CA LYS A 139 0.88 0.62 16.77
C LYS A 139 0.58 1.25 15.42
N TYR A 140 -0.19 0.56 14.67
CA TYR A 140 -0.69 1.03 13.42
C TYR A 140 -2.17 1.31 13.55
N PHE A 141 -2.64 2.29 12.84
CA PHE A 141 -4.06 2.48 12.68
C PHE A 141 -4.35 2.58 11.18
N PHE A 142 -5.55 2.28 10.81
CA PHE A 142 -5.96 2.55 9.45
C PHE A 142 -6.79 3.82 9.42
N MET A 143 -6.71 4.50 8.30
CA MET A 143 -7.55 5.64 8.01
C MET A 143 -8.36 5.29 6.78
N ALA A 144 -9.66 5.42 6.88
CA ALA A 144 -10.54 5.24 5.73
C ALA A 144 -11.29 6.53 5.49
N CYS A 145 -11.27 6.98 4.26
CA CYS A 145 -12.01 8.17 3.86
C CYS A 145 -12.61 7.95 2.49
N SER A 146 -13.67 8.66 2.21
CA SER A 146 -14.29 8.60 0.90
C SER A 146 -14.17 9.97 0.24
N LYS A 147 -14.07 9.95 -1.05
CA LYS A 147 -14.09 11.15 -1.86
C LYS A 147 -15.54 11.55 -2.08
N GLU A 148 -15.88 12.72 -1.66
CA GLU A 148 -17.22 13.25 -1.82
C GLU A 148 -17.28 14.44 -2.74
#